data_0d7a27e54c1afd8bf347bd72122c1636
#
_entry.id   0d7a27e54c1afd8bf347bd72122c1636
#
_cell.length_a   1.000
_cell.length_b   1.000
_cell.length_c   1.000
_cell.angle_alpha   90.00
_cell.angle_beta   90.00
_cell.angle_gamma   90.00
#
_symmetry.space_group_name_H-M   'P 1'
#
loop_
_entity.id
_entity.type
_entity.pdbx_description
1 polymer ?
#
loop_
_entity_poly.entity_id
_entity_poly.type
_entity_poly.pdbx_seq_one_letter_code
_entity_poly.pdbx_strand_id
1 'polypeptide(L)'
;MSWRFQFTAEADPGMSQQEAPVQSNFIKQIINEHEKSGRFAARVHTRFPPEPNGYLHIGHAKSICLNFGIAKEYGGLCNLRFDDTNPVKEDTEYVESIKEDIRWLGFDWEDREYYASDYFETLYGYAEQLILKGVAFVCDLSAEEIRQHRGTLTEPGKNSPYRDRSIEENLDLFRRMRAGEFVDGSRTLRAKIDMASPNLNMRDPVMYRILRAEHHRTGNDWCIYPTYDWAHGQSDSIEGITHSICTLEFEDHRPLYDWFIDQLGIHHPQQIEFARLNLTYTVMSKRKLLRLVQEGIVDGWDDPRMPTISGLRRRGFTPASLRDFADRIGVAKKESTIDVALLEHCLREDLNKHAARVMAVLNPLKVVLTNYPEDAVEHLEAVNNPEDPAHGTRDVPFSRELYIERDDFMEDPPKKFFRLSPGNEVRLRYAYIIRCDEVIKDDAGNVVELRCSYDPETKSGSAQAQRKVKGTIHWVSARHAAEVDVHLYESLFPVENPDDVAEGQDFLANLDRDSHRVVKALVEPSLREATVGERFQFERVGYFCVDSKHSSPGAPVFNRTVTLRDTWAKIAQGGGA
;
A
#
# COMPACT_ATOMS: atom_id res chain seq x y z
N MET A 1 -9.40 18.28 51.62
CA MET A 1 -10.81 17.83 51.49
C MET A 1 -10.94 17.21 50.11
N SER A 2 -10.97 15.88 50.06
CA SER A 2 -11.07 15.10 48.84
C SER A 2 -12.52 14.74 48.57
N TRP A 3 -13.04 15.05 47.41
CA TRP A 3 -14.34 14.55 46.96
C TRP A 3 -14.10 13.42 45.95
N ARG A 4 -14.39 12.20 46.38
CA ARG A 4 -14.55 11.02 45.49
C ARG A 4 -15.99 11.01 45.02
N PHE A 5 -16.21 11.02 43.68
CA PHE A 5 -17.47 10.59 43.09
C PHE A 5 -17.36 9.12 42.72
N GLN A 6 -18.21 8.31 43.34
CA GLN A 6 -18.48 6.96 42.94
C GLN A 6 -19.57 7.02 41.83
N PHE A 7 -19.24 6.52 40.64
CA PHE A 7 -20.24 6.15 39.67
C PHE A 7 -20.48 4.64 39.73
N THR A 8 -21.67 4.27 40.16
CA THR A 8 -22.20 2.91 39.99
C THR A 8 -22.76 2.81 38.59
N ALA A 9 -22.14 2.02 37.73
CA ALA A 9 -22.70 1.65 36.45
C ALA A 9 -23.57 0.39 36.64
N GLU A 10 -24.88 0.54 36.50
CA GLU A 10 -25.76 -0.59 36.27
C GLU A 10 -25.56 -1.07 34.83
N ALA A 11 -25.14 -2.34 34.68
CA ALA A 11 -25.01 -3.00 33.40
C ALA A 11 -26.40 -3.49 32.96
N ASP A 12 -26.84 -3.04 31.79
CA ASP A 12 -27.99 -3.56 31.07
C ASP A 12 -27.60 -4.88 30.37
N PRO A 13 -28.19 -6.04 30.70
CA PRO A 13 -27.89 -7.30 30.05
C PRO A 13 -28.82 -7.56 28.88
N GLY A 14 -28.50 -7.10 27.66
CA GLY A 14 -29.37 -7.47 26.54
C GLY A 14 -29.10 -6.83 25.19
N MET A 15 -27.86 -6.81 24.73
CA MET A 15 -27.58 -6.73 23.28
C MET A 15 -26.50 -7.74 22.93
N SER A 16 -26.92 -8.88 22.41
CA SER A 16 -26.03 -9.78 21.69
C SER A 16 -25.50 -9.04 20.45
N GLN A 17 -24.24 -8.61 20.50
CA GLN A 17 -23.52 -8.28 19.29
C GLN A 17 -23.48 -9.56 18.44
N GLN A 18 -24.29 -9.61 17.39
CA GLN A 18 -24.07 -10.57 16.32
C GLN A 18 -22.73 -10.21 15.69
N GLU A 19 -21.69 -10.93 16.06
CA GLU A 19 -20.43 -10.95 15.34
C GLU A 19 -20.74 -11.27 13.88
N ALA A 20 -20.36 -10.37 12.97
CA ALA A 20 -20.45 -10.63 11.54
C ALA A 20 -19.74 -11.98 11.25
N PRO A 21 -20.28 -12.84 10.38
CA PRO A 21 -19.69 -14.14 10.13
C PRO A 21 -18.25 -13.95 9.65
N VAL A 22 -17.30 -14.46 10.44
CA VAL A 22 -15.88 -14.44 10.12
C VAL A 22 -15.73 -15.11 8.75
N GLN A 23 -15.29 -14.37 7.74
CA GLN A 23 -15.09 -14.92 6.40
C GLN A 23 -14.05 -16.02 6.47
N SER A 24 -14.50 -17.28 6.35
CA SER A 24 -13.63 -18.44 6.33
C SER A 24 -12.91 -18.49 4.97
N ASN A 25 -11.59 -18.61 5.00
CA ASN A 25 -10.80 -18.88 3.81
C ASN A 25 -10.05 -20.22 3.98
N PHE A 26 -9.45 -20.73 2.90
CA PHE A 26 -8.79 -22.04 2.94
C PHE A 26 -7.60 -22.10 3.93
N ILE A 27 -6.89 -21.00 4.18
CA ILE A 27 -5.81 -20.94 5.17
C ILE A 27 -6.37 -21.15 6.59
N LYS A 28 -7.44 -20.43 6.92
CA LYS A 28 -8.15 -20.60 8.19
C LYS A 28 -8.71 -22.02 8.35
N GLN A 29 -9.19 -22.63 7.26
CA GLN A 29 -9.61 -24.03 7.29
C GLN A 29 -8.47 -24.97 7.66
N ILE A 30 -7.29 -24.81 7.04
CA ILE A 30 -6.08 -25.59 7.38
C ILE A 30 -5.68 -25.39 8.84
N ILE A 31 -5.67 -24.15 9.34
CA ILE A 31 -5.34 -23.84 10.73
C ILE A 31 -6.32 -24.53 11.68
N ASN A 32 -7.62 -24.43 11.41
CA ASN A 32 -8.67 -25.06 12.23
C ASN A 32 -8.56 -26.59 12.24
N GLU A 33 -8.13 -27.21 11.13
CA GLU A 33 -7.84 -28.66 11.07
C GLU A 33 -6.61 -29.02 11.91
N HIS A 34 -5.56 -28.19 11.90
CA HIS A 34 -4.38 -28.38 12.72
C HIS A 34 -4.68 -28.21 14.22
N GLU A 35 -5.52 -27.25 14.60
CA GLU A 35 -5.98 -27.10 15.99
C GLU A 35 -6.75 -28.34 16.46
N LYS A 36 -7.70 -28.84 15.64
CA LYS A 36 -8.48 -30.03 15.95
C LYS A 36 -7.63 -31.31 16.06
N SER A 37 -6.61 -31.44 15.21
CA SER A 37 -5.69 -32.59 15.21
C SER A 37 -4.58 -32.48 16.26
N GLY A 38 -4.39 -31.32 16.88
CA GLY A 38 -3.30 -31.04 17.80
C GLY A 38 -1.91 -30.96 17.15
N ARG A 39 -1.82 -30.79 15.81
CA ARG A 39 -0.57 -30.86 15.05
C ARG A 39 0.52 -29.94 15.61
N PHE A 40 0.18 -28.74 16.01
CA PHE A 40 1.13 -27.76 16.57
C PHE A 40 0.82 -27.40 18.02
N ALA A 41 0.19 -28.29 18.77
CA ALA A 41 -0.25 -28.08 20.16
C ALA A 41 -1.11 -26.81 20.30
N ALA A 42 -2.02 -26.58 19.36
CA ALA A 42 -2.89 -25.40 19.24
C ALA A 42 -2.14 -24.04 19.16
N ARG A 43 -0.86 -24.06 18.72
CA ARG A 43 -0.12 -22.82 18.46
C ARG A 43 -0.31 -22.37 17.02
N VAL A 44 -0.48 -21.06 16.84
CA VAL A 44 -0.43 -20.39 15.53
C VAL A 44 0.73 -19.40 15.57
N HIS A 45 1.76 -19.65 14.78
CA HIS A 45 2.94 -18.81 14.68
C HIS A 45 3.27 -18.61 13.21
N THR A 46 3.09 -17.39 12.74
CA THR A 46 3.35 -16.97 11.37
C THR A 46 4.58 -16.08 11.31
N ARG A 47 4.98 -15.66 10.13
CA ARG A 47 6.03 -14.65 9.93
C ARG A 47 5.80 -13.86 8.65
N PHE A 48 6.26 -12.63 8.62
CA PHE A 48 6.43 -11.84 7.40
C PHE A 48 7.94 -11.74 7.11
N PRO A 49 8.45 -12.36 6.00
CA PRO A 49 9.87 -12.48 5.74
C PRO A 49 10.31 -11.62 4.54
N PRO A 50 10.33 -10.28 4.63
CA PRO A 50 10.76 -9.46 3.50
C PRO A 50 12.26 -9.55 3.25
N GLU A 51 12.66 -9.57 1.97
CA GLU A 51 14.04 -9.23 1.60
C GLU A 51 14.24 -7.71 1.74
N PRO A 52 15.30 -7.24 2.48
CA PRO A 52 15.56 -5.81 2.66
C PRO A 52 16.26 -5.20 1.43
N ASN A 53 15.63 -5.29 0.27
CA ASN A 53 16.17 -4.93 -1.04
C ASN A 53 15.28 -3.94 -1.81
N GLY A 54 14.37 -3.21 -1.14
CA GLY A 54 13.50 -2.16 -1.68
C GLY A 54 12.29 -1.89 -0.81
N TYR A 55 11.57 -0.84 -1.18
CA TYR A 55 10.34 -0.41 -0.51
C TYR A 55 9.20 -1.40 -0.70
N LEU A 56 8.35 -1.54 0.31
CA LEU A 56 7.15 -2.38 0.24
C LEU A 56 6.07 -1.72 -0.62
N HIS A 57 5.31 -2.53 -1.33
CA HIS A 57 4.16 -2.10 -2.12
C HIS A 57 2.86 -2.72 -1.60
N ILE A 58 1.73 -2.33 -2.17
CA ILE A 58 0.38 -2.78 -1.75
C ILE A 58 0.24 -4.32 -1.71
N GLY A 59 0.97 -5.06 -2.55
CA GLY A 59 1.00 -6.52 -2.51
C GLY A 59 1.62 -7.06 -1.21
N HIS A 60 2.65 -6.39 -0.69
CA HIS A 60 3.23 -6.71 0.62
C HIS A 60 2.27 -6.33 1.75
N ALA A 61 1.51 -5.22 1.63
CA ALA A 61 0.49 -4.87 2.61
C ALA A 61 -0.54 -5.99 2.77
N LYS A 62 -0.99 -6.63 1.67
CA LYS A 62 -1.85 -7.82 1.72
C LYS A 62 -1.22 -8.96 2.53
N SER A 63 0.05 -9.25 2.29
CA SER A 63 0.77 -10.32 3.01
C SER A 63 0.96 -9.99 4.49
N ILE A 64 1.26 -8.74 4.83
CA ILE A 64 1.37 -8.25 6.22
C ILE A 64 0.02 -8.41 6.92
N CYS A 65 -1.07 -7.90 6.32
CA CYS A 65 -2.41 -8.02 6.89
C CYS A 65 -2.81 -9.49 7.11
N LEU A 66 -2.43 -10.38 6.18
CA LEU A 66 -2.73 -11.80 6.29
C LEU A 66 -1.96 -12.46 7.44
N ASN A 67 -0.63 -12.31 7.48
CA ASN A 67 0.22 -12.99 8.47
C ASN A 67 -0.03 -12.47 9.88
N PHE A 68 0.01 -11.15 10.09
CA PHE A 68 -0.28 -10.53 11.38
C PHE A 68 -1.75 -10.67 11.78
N GLY A 69 -2.67 -10.58 10.80
CA GLY A 69 -4.10 -10.74 11.03
C GLY A 69 -4.46 -12.15 11.52
N ILE A 70 -3.91 -13.19 10.89
CA ILE A 70 -4.08 -14.59 11.34
C ILE A 70 -3.51 -14.75 12.75
N ALA A 71 -2.29 -14.30 13.00
CA ALA A 71 -1.71 -14.40 14.34
C ALA A 71 -2.62 -13.75 15.39
N LYS A 72 -3.10 -12.54 15.13
CA LYS A 72 -4.00 -11.82 16.03
C LYS A 72 -5.33 -12.55 16.25
N GLU A 73 -5.96 -13.05 15.18
CA GLU A 73 -7.27 -13.73 15.23
C GLU A 73 -7.22 -15.03 16.05
N TYR A 74 -6.11 -15.77 15.93
CA TYR A 74 -5.92 -17.04 16.65
C TYR A 74 -5.16 -16.89 17.98
N GLY A 75 -4.93 -15.66 18.46
CA GLY A 75 -4.17 -15.42 19.69
C GLY A 75 -2.73 -15.94 19.64
N GLY A 76 -2.18 -16.03 18.42
CA GLY A 76 -0.85 -16.51 18.12
C GLY A 76 0.20 -15.42 17.99
N LEU A 77 1.33 -15.73 17.36
CA LEU A 77 2.47 -14.85 17.18
C LEU A 77 2.79 -14.64 15.70
N CYS A 78 3.34 -13.47 15.36
CA CYS A 78 3.90 -13.19 14.03
C CYS A 78 5.29 -12.59 14.17
N ASN A 79 6.29 -13.19 13.51
CA ASN A 79 7.65 -12.67 13.47
C ASN A 79 7.83 -11.72 12.28
N LEU A 80 8.69 -10.71 12.46
CA LEU A 80 9.34 -10.01 11.35
C LEU A 80 10.72 -10.63 11.18
N ARG A 81 10.96 -11.31 10.05
CA ARG A 81 12.27 -11.84 9.71
C ARG A 81 12.77 -11.25 8.41
N PHE A 82 13.85 -10.53 8.46
CA PHE A 82 14.52 -10.08 7.25
C PHE A 82 15.26 -11.25 6.59
N ASP A 83 14.92 -11.52 5.33
CA ASP A 83 15.56 -12.57 4.54
C ASP A 83 16.79 -11.99 3.84
N ASP A 84 17.83 -11.74 4.63
CA ASP A 84 19.06 -11.07 4.26
C ASP A 84 20.16 -12.07 3.86
N THR A 85 19.88 -12.92 2.85
CA THR A 85 20.83 -13.93 2.35
C THR A 85 21.65 -13.45 1.15
N ASN A 86 21.40 -12.25 0.63
CA ASN A 86 22.04 -11.73 -0.58
C ASN A 86 22.73 -10.38 -0.35
N PRO A 87 24.04 -10.37 0.00
CA PRO A 87 24.76 -9.16 0.42
C PRO A 87 24.84 -8.03 -0.61
N VAL A 88 24.61 -8.31 -1.90
CA VAL A 88 24.75 -7.29 -2.98
C VAL A 88 23.49 -6.42 -3.18
N LYS A 89 22.39 -6.69 -2.50
CA LYS A 89 21.10 -6.02 -2.77
C LYS A 89 20.46 -5.40 -1.53
N GLU A 90 21.02 -5.65 -0.37
CA GLU A 90 20.41 -5.34 0.91
C GLU A 90 20.95 -4.03 1.46
N ASP A 91 20.07 -3.20 2.01
CA ASP A 91 20.42 -1.91 2.57
C ASP A 91 19.62 -1.63 3.85
N THR A 92 20.27 -0.97 4.80
CA THR A 92 19.66 -0.56 6.08
C THR A 92 18.49 0.41 5.88
N GLU A 93 18.52 1.24 4.82
CA GLU A 93 17.40 2.11 4.46
C GLU A 93 16.11 1.30 4.25
N TYR A 94 16.20 0.18 3.54
CA TYR A 94 15.04 -0.67 3.29
C TYR A 94 14.55 -1.37 4.56
N VAL A 95 15.46 -1.78 5.44
CA VAL A 95 15.10 -2.36 6.75
C VAL A 95 14.22 -1.39 7.55
N GLU A 96 14.65 -0.14 7.70
CA GLU A 96 13.91 0.88 8.45
C GLU A 96 12.59 1.25 7.78
N SER A 97 12.56 1.38 6.46
CA SER A 97 11.32 1.63 5.71
C SER A 97 10.29 0.50 5.89
N ILE A 98 10.74 -0.75 5.86
CA ILE A 98 9.88 -1.93 6.07
C ILE A 98 9.26 -1.90 7.49
N LYS A 99 10.07 -1.62 8.51
CA LYS A 99 9.59 -1.49 9.89
C LYS A 99 8.56 -0.38 10.05
N GLU A 100 8.83 0.78 9.46
CA GLU A 100 7.92 1.93 9.47
C GLU A 100 6.58 1.57 8.81
N ASP A 101 6.61 0.92 7.65
CA ASP A 101 5.41 0.54 6.91
C ASP A 101 4.54 -0.47 7.67
N ILE A 102 5.13 -1.47 8.34
CA ILE A 102 4.40 -2.44 9.15
C ILE A 102 3.73 -1.77 10.35
N ARG A 103 4.49 -0.91 11.07
CA ARG A 103 3.93 -0.14 12.20
C ARG A 103 2.84 0.82 11.76
N TRP A 104 3.03 1.49 10.63
CA TRP A 104 2.01 2.38 10.08
C TRP A 104 0.73 1.62 9.70
N LEU A 105 0.84 0.38 9.20
CA LEU A 105 -0.32 -0.48 8.96
C LEU A 105 -1.04 -0.92 10.25
N GLY A 106 -0.47 -0.62 11.43
CA GLY A 106 -1.06 -0.92 12.74
C GLY A 106 -0.70 -2.29 13.28
N PHE A 107 0.43 -2.86 12.83
CA PHE A 107 0.96 -4.13 13.31
C PHE A 107 2.27 -3.93 14.06
N ASP A 108 2.55 -4.83 14.98
CA ASP A 108 3.78 -4.86 15.77
C ASP A 108 4.24 -6.31 15.92
N TRP A 109 5.53 -6.50 15.86
CA TRP A 109 6.20 -7.80 16.07
C TRP A 109 6.83 -7.88 17.47
N GLU A 110 6.74 -6.82 18.29
CA GLU A 110 7.33 -6.71 19.63
C GLU A 110 8.86 -6.92 19.58
N ASP A 111 9.37 -7.97 20.27
CA ASP A 111 10.78 -8.37 20.27
C ASP A 111 11.13 -9.44 19.23
N ARG A 112 10.17 -9.84 18.40
CA ARG A 112 10.32 -10.92 17.41
C ARG A 112 10.84 -10.41 16.06
N GLU A 113 11.94 -9.68 16.10
CA GLU A 113 12.70 -9.23 14.93
C GLU A 113 13.90 -10.16 14.71
N TYR A 114 13.95 -10.80 13.56
CA TYR A 114 14.97 -11.77 13.20
C TYR A 114 15.57 -11.46 11.83
N TYR A 115 16.77 -12.01 11.61
CA TYR A 115 17.48 -11.93 10.36
C TYR A 115 17.97 -13.32 9.95
N ALA A 116 17.87 -13.67 8.66
CA ALA A 116 18.41 -14.93 8.17
C ALA A 116 19.93 -15.05 8.44
N SER A 117 20.64 -13.91 8.42
CA SER A 117 22.06 -13.83 8.74
C SER A 117 22.40 -14.20 10.19
N ASP A 118 21.47 -14.11 11.13
CA ASP A 118 21.68 -14.58 12.52
C ASP A 118 21.85 -16.10 12.57
N TYR A 119 21.36 -16.82 11.56
CA TYR A 119 21.37 -18.27 11.49
C TYR A 119 22.50 -18.84 10.61
N PHE A 120 23.37 -18.03 10.03
CA PHE A 120 24.38 -18.48 9.07
C PHE A 120 25.26 -19.61 9.59
N GLU A 121 25.72 -19.56 10.86
CA GLU A 121 26.49 -20.66 11.46
C GLU A 121 25.64 -21.92 11.64
N THR A 122 24.39 -21.80 12.05
CA THR A 122 23.46 -22.94 12.18
C THR A 122 23.17 -23.57 10.83
N LEU A 123 22.88 -22.73 9.81
CA LEU A 123 22.66 -23.18 8.43
C LEU A 123 23.88 -23.87 7.85
N TYR A 124 25.08 -23.37 8.16
CA TYR A 124 26.35 -23.98 7.76
C TYR A 124 26.50 -25.37 8.41
N GLY A 125 26.24 -25.49 9.72
CA GLY A 125 26.27 -26.77 10.42
C GLY A 125 25.25 -27.77 9.88
N TYR A 126 24.05 -27.32 9.50
CA TYR A 126 23.05 -28.17 8.83
C TYR A 126 23.54 -28.65 7.46
N ALA A 127 24.23 -27.80 6.69
CA ALA A 127 24.80 -28.19 5.41
C ALA A 127 25.90 -29.27 5.58
N GLU A 128 26.79 -29.16 6.60
CA GLU A 128 27.74 -30.20 6.93
C GLU A 128 27.04 -31.53 7.30
N GLN A 129 25.91 -31.47 8.03
CA GLN A 129 25.14 -32.69 8.36
C GLN A 129 24.59 -33.37 7.09
N LEU A 130 24.12 -32.61 6.09
CA LEU A 130 23.65 -33.18 4.82
C LEU A 130 24.80 -33.77 3.99
N ILE A 131 26.00 -33.19 4.04
CA ILE A 131 27.21 -33.78 3.44
C ILE A 131 27.54 -35.11 4.12
N LEU A 132 27.54 -35.16 5.46
CA LEU A 132 27.82 -36.35 6.23
C LEU A 132 26.78 -37.48 6.00
N LYS A 133 25.53 -37.12 5.69
CA LYS A 133 24.50 -38.05 5.25
C LYS A 133 24.65 -38.54 3.82
N GLY A 134 25.58 -37.95 3.03
CA GLY A 134 25.77 -38.26 1.61
C GLY A 134 24.68 -37.68 0.68
N VAL A 135 23.88 -36.71 1.16
CA VAL A 135 22.79 -36.07 0.43
C VAL A 135 23.10 -34.62 0.01
N ALA A 136 24.35 -34.20 0.13
CA ALA A 136 24.86 -32.96 -0.44
C ALA A 136 26.29 -33.15 -0.96
N PHE A 137 26.68 -32.38 -1.99
CA PHE A 137 27.99 -32.47 -2.62
C PHE A 137 28.49 -31.12 -3.13
N VAL A 138 29.79 -30.92 -3.13
CA VAL A 138 30.44 -29.76 -3.75
C VAL A 138 30.58 -29.97 -5.25
N CYS A 139 30.14 -29.00 -6.03
CA CYS A 139 30.10 -29.03 -7.48
C CYS A 139 30.99 -27.93 -8.04
N ASP A 140 31.92 -28.29 -8.95
CA ASP A 140 32.85 -27.33 -9.58
C ASP A 140 32.34 -26.84 -10.96
N LEU A 141 31.09 -27.16 -11.33
CA LEU A 141 30.46 -26.61 -12.53
C LEU A 141 30.17 -25.13 -12.33
N SER A 142 30.41 -24.35 -13.37
CA SER A 142 29.99 -22.95 -13.45
C SER A 142 28.46 -22.85 -13.45
N ALA A 143 27.93 -21.66 -13.19
CA ALA A 143 26.48 -21.40 -13.21
C ALA A 143 25.84 -21.75 -14.56
N GLU A 144 26.56 -21.51 -15.67
CA GLU A 144 26.09 -21.85 -17.02
C GLU A 144 26.03 -23.36 -17.24
N GLU A 145 27.09 -24.08 -16.84
CA GLU A 145 27.10 -25.54 -16.93
C GLU A 145 26.04 -26.19 -16.03
N ILE A 146 25.82 -25.66 -14.82
CA ILE A 146 24.72 -26.10 -13.95
C ILE A 146 23.38 -25.93 -14.66
N ARG A 147 23.15 -24.80 -15.33
CA ARG A 147 21.92 -24.54 -16.09
C ARG A 147 21.74 -25.55 -17.22
N GLN A 148 22.80 -25.85 -17.97
CA GLN A 148 22.79 -26.84 -19.04
C GLN A 148 22.52 -28.26 -18.50
N HIS A 149 23.16 -28.63 -17.39
CA HIS A 149 22.97 -29.94 -16.77
C HIS A 149 21.56 -30.12 -16.18
N ARG A 150 20.94 -29.02 -15.70
CA ARG A 150 19.59 -29.07 -15.13
C ARG A 150 18.52 -29.51 -16.13
N GLY A 151 18.75 -29.30 -17.44
CA GLY A 151 17.79 -29.60 -18.48
C GLY A 151 16.61 -28.61 -18.51
N THR A 152 15.49 -29.03 -19.10
CA THR A 152 14.29 -28.21 -19.29
C THR A 152 13.06 -28.87 -18.66
N LEU A 153 11.90 -28.23 -18.76
CA LEU A 153 10.63 -28.84 -18.29
C LEU A 153 10.30 -30.14 -19.03
N THR A 154 10.75 -30.29 -20.29
CA THR A 154 10.47 -31.44 -21.13
C THR A 154 11.63 -32.43 -21.25
N GLU A 155 12.83 -32.04 -20.82
CA GLU A 155 14.04 -32.86 -20.85
C GLU A 155 14.59 -33.05 -19.47
N PRO A 156 14.91 -34.29 -19.05
CA PRO A 156 15.53 -34.54 -17.75
C PRO A 156 16.92 -33.91 -17.66
N GLY A 157 17.35 -33.63 -16.44
CA GLY A 157 18.71 -33.17 -16.19
C GLY A 157 19.74 -34.31 -16.29
N LYS A 158 21.01 -33.91 -16.29
CA LYS A 158 22.20 -34.80 -16.26
C LYS A 158 22.93 -34.63 -14.95
N ASN A 159 23.40 -35.75 -14.39
CA ASN A 159 24.23 -35.73 -13.20
C ASN A 159 25.50 -34.90 -13.43
N SER A 160 25.89 -34.12 -12.41
CA SER A 160 27.20 -33.50 -12.40
C SER A 160 28.31 -34.57 -12.29
N PRO A 161 29.45 -34.40 -12.98
CA PRO A 161 30.61 -35.32 -12.80
C PRO A 161 31.15 -35.31 -11.36
N TYR A 162 30.79 -34.32 -10.56
CA TYR A 162 31.24 -34.18 -9.17
C TYR A 162 30.23 -34.73 -8.14
N ARG A 163 29.10 -35.27 -8.60
CA ARG A 163 27.99 -35.71 -7.76
C ARG A 163 28.35 -36.88 -6.85
N ASP A 164 29.29 -37.70 -7.25
CA ASP A 164 29.67 -38.93 -6.57
C ASP A 164 31.05 -38.84 -5.85
N ARG A 165 31.50 -37.62 -5.52
CA ARG A 165 32.64 -37.40 -4.63
C ARG A 165 32.37 -38.02 -3.27
N SER A 166 33.46 -38.47 -2.61
CA SER A 166 33.35 -39.03 -1.24
C SER A 166 32.82 -37.98 -0.24
N ILE A 167 32.28 -38.46 0.87
CA ILE A 167 31.82 -37.58 1.95
C ILE A 167 32.95 -36.75 2.50
N GLU A 168 34.15 -37.37 2.69
CA GLU A 168 35.33 -36.71 3.22
C GLU A 168 35.81 -35.60 2.31
N GLU A 169 35.86 -35.84 1.00
CA GLU A 169 36.27 -34.84 0.00
C GLU A 169 35.26 -33.67 -0.04
N ASN A 170 33.95 -33.96 -0.03
CA ASN A 170 32.92 -32.93 -0.02
C ASN A 170 33.02 -32.06 1.24
N LEU A 171 33.21 -32.65 2.40
CA LEU A 171 33.33 -31.93 3.66
C LEU A 171 34.60 -31.05 3.69
N ASP A 172 35.76 -31.57 3.23
CA ASP A 172 36.98 -30.80 3.09
C ASP A 172 36.80 -29.58 2.15
N LEU A 173 36.24 -29.82 0.97
CA LEU A 173 36.01 -28.76 -0.02
C LEU A 173 35.02 -27.70 0.51
N PHE A 174 33.96 -28.09 1.20
CA PHE A 174 32.98 -27.14 1.75
C PHE A 174 33.58 -26.25 2.84
N ARG A 175 34.43 -26.83 3.72
CA ARG A 175 35.17 -26.08 4.73
C ARG A 175 36.17 -25.10 4.12
N ARG A 176 36.84 -25.49 3.04
CA ARG A 176 37.77 -24.63 2.28
C ARG A 176 37.01 -23.54 1.51
N MET A 177 35.77 -23.80 1.05
CA MET A 177 34.91 -22.75 0.52
C MET A 177 34.65 -21.67 1.59
N ARG A 178 34.32 -22.07 2.82
CA ARG A 178 34.11 -21.18 3.97
C ARG A 178 35.39 -20.42 4.35
N ALA A 179 36.54 -21.07 4.23
CA ALA A 179 37.85 -20.46 4.51
C ALA A 179 38.33 -19.47 3.43
N GLY A 180 37.55 -19.31 2.33
CA GLY A 180 37.88 -18.35 1.27
C GLY A 180 38.99 -18.78 0.31
N GLU A 181 39.33 -20.08 0.24
CA GLU A 181 40.40 -20.56 -0.61
C GLU A 181 40.07 -20.52 -2.12
N PHE A 182 38.77 -20.43 -2.47
CA PHE A 182 38.32 -20.52 -3.86
C PHE A 182 37.76 -19.18 -4.35
N VAL A 183 37.88 -18.92 -5.65
CA VAL A 183 37.35 -17.70 -6.27
C VAL A 183 35.80 -17.78 -6.44
N ASP A 184 35.19 -16.62 -6.56
CA ASP A 184 33.74 -16.48 -6.74
C ASP A 184 33.25 -17.29 -7.94
N GLY A 185 32.13 -17.97 -7.78
CA GLY A 185 31.48 -18.77 -8.82
C GLY A 185 32.19 -20.06 -9.21
N SER A 186 33.36 -20.37 -8.61
CA SER A 186 34.13 -21.58 -8.96
C SER A 186 33.56 -22.88 -8.37
N ARG A 187 32.81 -22.77 -7.28
CA ARG A 187 32.17 -23.91 -6.60
C ARG A 187 30.86 -23.53 -5.97
N THR A 188 29.99 -24.52 -5.89
CA THR A 188 28.72 -24.44 -5.17
C THR A 188 28.53 -25.70 -4.33
N LEU A 189 27.82 -25.59 -3.20
CA LEU A 189 27.26 -26.76 -2.51
C LEU A 189 25.87 -27.02 -3.10
N ARG A 190 25.59 -28.28 -3.48
CA ARG A 190 24.31 -28.69 -4.04
C ARG A 190 23.71 -29.85 -3.23
N ALA A 191 22.38 -29.86 -3.08
CA ALA A 191 21.67 -31.03 -2.59
C ALA A 191 21.74 -32.15 -3.64
N LYS A 192 21.78 -33.40 -3.19
CA LYS A 192 21.79 -34.62 -4.03
C LYS A 192 20.41 -35.24 -3.98
N ILE A 193 19.53 -34.89 -4.94
CA ILE A 193 18.13 -35.34 -4.97
C ILE A 193 17.87 -36.18 -6.22
N ASP A 194 17.25 -35.59 -7.26
CA ASP A 194 16.89 -36.32 -8.47
C ASP A 194 16.97 -35.40 -9.72
N MET A 195 17.96 -35.66 -10.57
CA MET A 195 18.14 -34.91 -11.82
C MET A 195 17.07 -35.20 -12.87
N ALA A 196 16.26 -36.25 -12.71
CA ALA A 196 15.14 -36.60 -13.58
C ALA A 196 13.79 -36.05 -13.09
N SER A 197 13.76 -35.39 -11.94
CA SER A 197 12.51 -34.85 -11.38
C SER A 197 11.79 -33.94 -12.38
N PRO A 198 10.46 -34.03 -12.51
CA PRO A 198 9.67 -33.07 -13.28
C PRO A 198 9.71 -31.65 -12.69
N ASN A 199 9.94 -31.53 -11.38
CA ASN A 199 10.14 -30.26 -10.71
C ASN A 199 11.62 -29.83 -10.79
N LEU A 200 11.90 -28.72 -11.49
CA LEU A 200 13.26 -28.22 -11.67
C LEU A 200 13.95 -27.85 -10.36
N ASN A 201 13.19 -27.48 -9.31
CA ASN A 201 13.75 -27.13 -8.00
C ASN A 201 14.26 -28.38 -7.25
N MET A 202 13.86 -29.59 -7.66
CA MET A 202 14.34 -30.86 -7.10
C MET A 202 15.56 -31.43 -7.85
N ARG A 203 16.05 -30.77 -8.92
CA ARG A 203 17.17 -31.26 -9.71
C ARG A 203 18.51 -30.75 -9.15
N ASP A 204 18.95 -31.39 -8.07
CA ASP A 204 20.19 -31.09 -7.36
C ASP A 204 20.40 -29.57 -7.17
N PRO A 205 19.51 -28.87 -6.41
CA PRO A 205 19.53 -27.42 -6.27
C PRO A 205 20.78 -26.92 -5.53
N VAL A 206 21.16 -25.68 -5.82
CA VAL A 206 22.27 -25.00 -5.13
C VAL A 206 21.83 -24.60 -3.73
N MET A 207 22.63 -24.92 -2.73
CA MET A 207 22.47 -24.55 -1.32
C MET A 207 23.36 -23.36 -0.95
N TYR A 208 24.65 -23.41 -1.32
CA TYR A 208 25.64 -22.35 -1.08
C TYR A 208 26.39 -21.96 -2.35
N ARG A 209 26.71 -20.68 -2.45
CA ARG A 209 27.54 -20.09 -3.49
C ARG A 209 28.70 -19.32 -2.87
N ILE A 210 29.87 -19.26 -3.55
CA ILE A 210 30.99 -18.38 -3.18
C ILE A 210 30.67 -17.00 -3.73
N LEU A 211 30.72 -15.98 -2.86
CA LEU A 211 30.48 -14.59 -3.21
C LEU A 211 31.20 -13.69 -2.21
N ARG A 212 32.19 -12.94 -2.66
CA ARG A 212 32.90 -11.95 -1.85
C ARG A 212 32.20 -10.60 -1.97
N ALA A 213 31.34 -10.33 -1.02
CA ALA A 213 30.65 -9.05 -0.90
C ALA A 213 30.49 -8.73 0.58
N GLU A 214 30.56 -7.45 0.93
CA GLU A 214 30.26 -6.98 2.27
C GLU A 214 28.75 -7.13 2.55
N HIS A 215 28.43 -7.80 3.64
CA HIS A 215 27.06 -7.97 4.09
C HIS A 215 26.69 -6.90 5.11
N HIS A 216 25.51 -6.30 5.00
CA HIS A 216 25.07 -5.18 5.83
C HIS A 216 25.12 -5.42 7.34
N ARG A 217 25.10 -6.68 7.81
CA ARG A 217 25.18 -7.04 9.23
C ARG A 217 26.45 -7.82 9.60
N THR A 218 26.86 -8.78 8.79
CA THR A 218 28.01 -9.64 9.09
C THR A 218 29.32 -9.15 8.45
N GLY A 219 29.27 -8.02 7.73
CA GLY A 219 30.47 -7.45 7.10
C GLY A 219 31.14 -8.44 6.15
N ASN A 220 32.44 -8.70 6.38
CA ASN A 220 33.25 -9.61 5.58
C ASN A 220 33.50 -10.98 6.27
N ASP A 221 32.74 -11.34 7.28
CA ASP A 221 32.94 -12.60 8.02
C ASP A 221 32.58 -13.84 7.19
N TRP A 222 31.79 -13.64 6.13
CA TRP A 222 31.36 -14.68 5.21
C TRP A 222 31.82 -14.42 3.79
N CYS A 223 32.20 -15.49 3.09
CA CYS A 223 32.52 -15.49 1.66
C CYS A 223 31.72 -16.56 0.90
N ILE A 224 30.88 -17.31 1.60
CA ILE A 224 29.86 -18.19 1.02
C ILE A 224 28.50 -17.80 1.61
N TYR A 225 27.49 -17.76 0.77
CA TYR A 225 26.15 -17.37 1.17
C TYR A 225 25.13 -18.43 0.79
N PRO A 226 24.17 -18.73 1.69
CA PRO A 226 23.09 -19.64 1.40
C PRO A 226 22.18 -19.07 0.30
N THR A 227 21.52 -19.96 -0.43
CA THR A 227 20.41 -19.55 -1.30
C THR A 227 19.13 -19.41 -0.47
N TYR A 228 18.16 -18.67 -1.02
CA TYR A 228 16.84 -18.53 -0.42
C TYR A 228 16.22 -19.90 -0.08
N ASP A 229 16.20 -20.83 -1.05
CA ASP A 229 15.58 -22.15 -0.87
C ASP A 229 16.24 -22.98 0.23
N TRP A 230 17.53 -22.77 0.49
CA TRP A 230 18.22 -23.42 1.59
C TRP A 230 17.91 -22.75 2.93
N ALA A 231 17.92 -21.41 3.00
CA ALA A 231 17.79 -20.68 4.27
C ALA A 231 16.36 -20.65 4.80
N HIS A 232 15.38 -20.53 3.92
CA HIS A 232 13.99 -20.21 4.27
C HIS A 232 13.32 -21.22 5.19
N GLY A 233 13.30 -22.51 4.82
CA GLY A 233 12.65 -23.55 5.63
C GLY A 233 13.33 -23.78 6.97
N GLN A 234 14.65 -23.74 7.01
CA GLN A 234 15.43 -23.90 8.23
C GLN A 234 15.24 -22.72 9.18
N SER A 235 15.17 -21.49 8.66
CA SER A 235 14.85 -20.32 9.48
C SER A 235 13.46 -20.41 10.09
N ASP A 236 12.45 -20.82 9.30
CA ASP A 236 11.11 -21.09 9.81
C ASP A 236 11.13 -22.16 10.93
N SER A 237 11.92 -23.21 10.75
CA SER A 237 12.07 -24.27 11.75
C SER A 237 12.74 -23.79 13.04
N ILE A 238 13.83 -23.01 12.93
CA ILE A 238 14.57 -22.44 14.07
C ILE A 238 13.67 -21.53 14.90
N GLU A 239 12.87 -20.69 14.24
CA GLU A 239 11.93 -19.77 14.87
C GLU A 239 10.66 -20.46 15.41
N GLY A 240 10.47 -21.74 15.13
CA GLY A 240 9.29 -22.50 15.57
C GLY A 240 8.00 -22.05 14.89
N ILE A 241 8.09 -21.53 13.67
CA ILE A 241 6.93 -21.16 12.84
C ILE A 241 6.04 -22.40 12.64
N THR A 242 4.74 -22.22 12.71
CA THR A 242 3.77 -23.31 12.48
C THR A 242 3.19 -23.27 11.08
N HIS A 243 2.81 -22.08 10.62
CA HIS A 243 2.18 -21.85 9.33
C HIS A 243 3.02 -20.85 8.53
N SER A 244 3.77 -21.37 7.58
CA SER A 244 4.65 -20.65 6.67
C SER A 244 3.85 -20.17 5.46
N ILE A 245 3.23 -19.00 5.56
CA ILE A 245 2.33 -18.45 4.53
C ILE A 245 3.13 -17.62 3.53
N CYS A 246 3.04 -17.94 2.23
CA CYS A 246 3.76 -17.29 1.15
C CYS A 246 2.91 -17.18 -0.13
N THR A 247 3.46 -16.57 -1.19
CA THR A 247 2.76 -16.42 -2.47
C THR A 247 2.89 -17.66 -3.35
N LEU A 248 1.98 -17.84 -4.33
CA LEU A 248 1.93 -19.00 -5.24
C LEU A 248 3.23 -19.24 -6.03
N GLU A 249 4.08 -18.24 -6.20
CA GLU A 249 5.38 -18.41 -6.86
C GLU A 249 6.29 -19.43 -6.15
N PHE A 250 6.02 -19.73 -4.87
CA PHE A 250 6.75 -20.70 -4.07
C PHE A 250 6.09 -22.10 -4.02
N GLU A 251 4.99 -22.33 -4.73
CA GLU A 251 4.29 -23.62 -4.72
C GLU A 251 5.21 -24.76 -5.22
N ASP A 252 5.94 -24.54 -6.30
CA ASP A 252 6.90 -25.51 -6.84
C ASP A 252 8.18 -25.63 -5.96
N HIS A 253 8.43 -24.72 -5.05
CA HIS A 253 9.55 -24.76 -4.09
C HIS A 253 9.20 -25.57 -2.83
N ARG A 254 7.91 -25.75 -2.49
CA ARG A 254 7.48 -26.46 -1.28
C ARG A 254 8.03 -27.89 -1.17
N PRO A 255 8.10 -28.73 -2.24
CA PRO A 255 8.71 -30.04 -2.13
C PRO A 255 10.18 -30.00 -1.71
N LEU A 256 10.92 -28.96 -2.09
CA LEU A 256 12.31 -28.76 -1.68
C LEU A 256 12.40 -28.29 -0.22
N TYR A 257 11.51 -27.38 0.18
CA TYR A 257 11.35 -26.94 1.58
C TYR A 257 11.13 -28.14 2.51
N ASP A 258 10.15 -28.98 2.19
CA ASP A 258 9.83 -30.18 2.96
C ASP A 258 11.01 -31.17 2.98
N TRP A 259 11.67 -31.38 1.82
CA TRP A 259 12.79 -32.30 1.71
C TRP A 259 13.97 -31.91 2.63
N PHE A 260 14.36 -30.64 2.67
CA PHE A 260 15.44 -30.19 3.56
C PHE A 260 15.11 -30.41 5.03
N ILE A 261 13.90 -30.05 5.45
CA ILE A 261 13.46 -30.19 6.83
C ILE A 261 13.42 -31.67 7.25
N ASP A 262 12.89 -32.54 6.40
CA ASP A 262 12.83 -33.97 6.62
C ASP A 262 14.22 -34.58 6.69
N GLN A 263 15.15 -34.20 5.80
CA GLN A 263 16.53 -34.67 5.84
C GLN A 263 17.25 -34.25 7.11
N LEU A 264 16.96 -33.09 7.65
CA LEU A 264 17.56 -32.58 8.88
C LEU A 264 16.89 -33.17 10.15
N GLY A 265 15.62 -33.58 10.05
CA GLY A 265 14.83 -34.06 11.17
C GLY A 265 14.52 -32.96 12.19
N ILE A 266 14.32 -31.75 11.74
CA ILE A 266 14.03 -30.57 12.56
C ILE A 266 12.53 -30.25 12.56
N HIS A 267 12.10 -29.24 13.33
CA HIS A 267 10.69 -28.82 13.38
C HIS A 267 10.17 -28.51 11.97
N HIS A 268 8.99 -29.08 11.63
CA HIS A 268 8.41 -29.02 10.29
C HIS A 268 7.18 -28.10 10.25
N PRO A 269 7.31 -26.82 9.86
CA PRO A 269 6.20 -25.93 9.62
C PRO A 269 5.35 -26.42 8.43
N GLN A 270 4.11 -25.92 8.32
CA GLN A 270 3.29 -26.13 7.12
C GLN A 270 3.42 -24.93 6.18
N GLN A 271 4.07 -25.12 5.03
CA GLN A 271 4.04 -24.08 3.97
C GLN A 271 2.68 -24.06 3.29
N ILE A 272 2.12 -22.85 3.10
CA ILE A 272 0.80 -22.62 2.50
C ILE A 272 0.91 -21.44 1.54
N GLU A 273 0.52 -21.64 0.29
CA GLU A 273 0.62 -20.62 -0.75
C GLU A 273 -0.73 -19.99 -1.07
N PHE A 274 -0.70 -18.69 -1.34
CA PHE A 274 -1.87 -17.91 -1.78
C PHE A 274 -1.54 -17.02 -2.98
N ALA A 275 -2.58 -16.66 -3.75
CA ALA A 275 -2.42 -15.81 -4.93
C ALA A 275 -1.92 -14.42 -4.57
N ARG A 276 -0.86 -13.96 -5.25
CA ARG A 276 -0.37 -12.59 -5.14
C ARG A 276 -1.44 -11.58 -5.58
N LEU A 277 -1.28 -10.34 -5.18
CA LEU A 277 -2.12 -9.23 -5.64
C LEU A 277 -1.62 -8.70 -6.97
N ASN A 278 -2.50 -8.68 -7.97
CA ASN A 278 -2.34 -7.92 -9.20
C ASN A 278 -3.45 -6.85 -9.25
N LEU A 279 -3.10 -5.64 -9.66
CA LEU A 279 -4.03 -4.51 -9.79
C LEU A 279 -4.09 -4.03 -11.24
N THR A 280 -5.27 -3.62 -11.68
CA THR A 280 -5.43 -2.88 -12.93
C THR A 280 -4.72 -1.53 -12.85
N TYR A 281 -4.29 -0.99 -13.99
CA TYR A 281 -3.65 0.32 -14.12
C TYR A 281 -2.36 0.50 -13.29
N THR A 282 -1.75 -0.60 -12.82
CA THR A 282 -0.67 -0.56 -11.83
C THR A 282 0.44 -1.55 -12.18
N VAL A 283 1.67 -1.10 -12.12
CA VAL A 283 2.86 -1.94 -12.20
C VAL A 283 3.26 -2.40 -10.80
N MET A 284 3.35 -3.72 -10.58
CA MET A 284 3.69 -4.32 -9.29
C MET A 284 5.11 -4.90 -9.23
N SER A 285 5.78 -4.99 -10.38
CA SER A 285 7.15 -5.52 -10.47
C SER A 285 8.16 -4.57 -9.86
N LYS A 286 8.90 -5.01 -8.84
CA LYS A 286 9.96 -4.24 -8.18
C LYS A 286 10.99 -3.68 -9.17
N ARG A 287 11.43 -4.48 -10.14
CA ARG A 287 12.39 -4.04 -11.16
C ARG A 287 11.85 -2.87 -12.00
N LYS A 288 10.54 -2.90 -12.31
CA LYS A 288 9.90 -1.82 -13.07
C LYS A 288 9.72 -0.57 -12.21
N LEU A 289 9.32 -0.74 -10.94
CA LEU A 289 9.21 0.37 -9.99
C LEU A 289 10.57 1.05 -9.76
N LEU A 290 11.63 0.27 -9.59
CA LEU A 290 13.00 0.80 -9.48
C LEU A 290 13.40 1.62 -10.71
N ARG A 291 13.03 1.15 -11.90
CA ARG A 291 13.29 1.86 -13.16
C ARG A 291 12.58 3.21 -13.23
N LEU A 292 11.32 3.30 -12.77
CA LEU A 292 10.59 4.58 -12.70
C LEU A 292 11.34 5.60 -11.82
N VAL A 293 11.91 5.17 -10.71
CA VAL A 293 12.72 6.01 -9.81
C VAL A 293 14.05 6.38 -10.45
N GLN A 294 14.77 5.43 -11.01
CA GLN A 294 16.12 5.65 -11.61
C GLN A 294 16.07 6.55 -12.86
N GLU A 295 15.02 6.46 -13.66
CA GLU A 295 14.83 7.31 -14.84
C GLU A 295 14.20 8.69 -14.50
N GLY A 296 13.93 8.97 -13.21
CA GLY A 296 13.35 10.25 -12.77
C GLY A 296 11.91 10.49 -13.27
N ILE A 297 11.17 9.43 -13.55
CA ILE A 297 9.74 9.50 -13.96
C ILE A 297 8.87 9.85 -12.76
N VAL A 298 9.29 9.41 -11.59
CA VAL A 298 8.70 9.71 -10.28
C VAL A 298 9.73 10.31 -9.34
N ASP A 299 9.30 11.07 -8.33
CA ASP A 299 10.17 11.80 -7.39
C ASP A 299 10.86 10.89 -6.33
N GLY A 300 10.66 9.60 -6.41
CA GLY A 300 11.21 8.62 -5.48
C GLY A 300 10.22 7.52 -5.16
N TRP A 301 10.60 6.69 -4.20
CA TRP A 301 9.77 5.57 -3.76
C TRP A 301 8.48 6.00 -3.04
N ASP A 302 8.45 7.21 -2.50
CA ASP A 302 7.32 7.85 -1.82
C ASP A 302 6.44 8.72 -2.74
N ASP A 303 6.67 8.68 -4.06
CA ASP A 303 5.82 9.43 -5.02
C ASP A 303 4.36 8.96 -4.90
N PRO A 304 3.39 9.88 -4.76
CA PRO A 304 1.96 9.54 -4.61
C PRO A 304 1.34 8.74 -5.75
N ARG A 305 2.03 8.60 -6.89
CA ARG A 305 1.61 7.76 -8.03
C ARG A 305 2.14 6.33 -7.95
N MET A 306 3.07 6.07 -7.02
CA MET A 306 3.66 4.75 -6.80
C MET A 306 2.74 3.85 -5.96
N PRO A 307 2.65 2.54 -6.25
CA PRO A 307 1.88 1.60 -5.43
C PRO A 307 2.62 1.15 -4.16
N THR A 308 3.71 1.81 -3.80
CA THR A 308 4.44 1.59 -2.55
C THR A 308 3.61 2.02 -1.35
N ILE A 309 3.81 1.40 -0.19
CA ILE A 309 3.10 1.79 1.04
C ILE A 309 3.45 3.25 1.40
N SER A 310 4.72 3.63 1.25
CA SER A 310 5.17 5.02 1.47
C SER A 310 4.52 6.01 0.51
N GLY A 311 4.39 5.67 -0.78
CA GLY A 311 3.69 6.49 -1.78
C GLY A 311 2.20 6.62 -1.50
N LEU A 312 1.53 5.51 -1.18
CA LEU A 312 0.11 5.51 -0.79
C LEU A 312 -0.12 6.34 0.47
N ARG A 313 0.73 6.19 1.50
CA ARG A 313 0.68 6.99 2.73
C ARG A 313 0.80 8.49 2.44
N ARG A 314 1.79 8.89 1.64
CA ARG A 314 2.02 10.28 1.23
C ARG A 314 0.87 10.83 0.38
N ARG A 315 0.24 10.00 -0.46
CA ARG A 315 -0.98 10.35 -1.21
C ARG A 315 -2.18 10.60 -0.30
N GLY A 316 -2.19 10.04 0.92
CA GLY A 316 -3.24 10.22 1.91
C GLY A 316 -4.07 8.98 2.21
N PHE A 317 -3.66 7.81 1.74
CA PHE A 317 -4.28 6.55 2.16
C PHE A 317 -4.16 6.36 3.68
N THR A 318 -5.09 5.63 4.24
CA THR A 318 -5.12 5.32 5.68
C THR A 318 -4.78 3.85 5.91
N PRO A 319 -4.20 3.50 7.06
CA PRO A 319 -4.01 2.10 7.43
C PRO A 319 -5.31 1.30 7.42
N ALA A 320 -6.41 1.92 7.88
CA ALA A 320 -7.72 1.30 7.92
C ALA A 320 -8.21 0.93 6.51
N SER A 321 -8.08 1.84 5.53
CA SER A 321 -8.50 1.58 4.16
C SER A 321 -7.71 0.46 3.49
N LEU A 322 -6.39 0.34 3.77
CA LEU A 322 -5.57 -0.74 3.22
C LEU A 322 -5.89 -2.10 3.85
N ARG A 323 -6.18 -2.12 5.16
CA ARG A 323 -6.63 -3.36 5.83
C ARG A 323 -8.00 -3.79 5.33
N ASP A 324 -8.96 -2.87 5.22
CA ASP A 324 -10.30 -3.14 4.66
C ASP A 324 -10.21 -3.67 3.21
N PHE A 325 -9.34 -3.05 2.39
CA PHE A 325 -9.08 -3.55 1.04
C PHE A 325 -8.53 -4.98 1.06
N ALA A 326 -7.53 -5.27 1.90
CA ALA A 326 -6.96 -6.61 2.03
C ALA A 326 -8.01 -7.65 2.46
N ASP A 327 -8.89 -7.28 3.39
CA ASP A 327 -9.98 -8.15 3.85
C ASP A 327 -11.00 -8.42 2.75
N ARG A 328 -11.42 -7.39 2.00
CA ARG A 328 -12.42 -7.52 0.92
C ARG A 328 -11.95 -8.35 -0.25
N ILE A 329 -10.68 -8.21 -0.67
CA ILE A 329 -10.13 -9.04 -1.76
C ILE A 329 -9.92 -10.49 -1.33
N GLY A 330 -9.77 -10.73 -0.02
CA GLY A 330 -9.63 -12.06 0.56
C GLY A 330 -8.39 -12.81 0.10
N VAL A 331 -8.42 -14.13 0.29
CA VAL A 331 -7.31 -15.04 0.00
C VAL A 331 -7.79 -16.14 -0.93
N ALA A 332 -7.13 -16.30 -2.07
CA ALA A 332 -7.46 -17.29 -3.10
C ALA A 332 -6.22 -18.11 -3.49
N LYS A 333 -6.45 -19.31 -4.05
CA LYS A 333 -5.41 -20.17 -4.65
C LYS A 333 -5.20 -19.91 -6.14
N LYS A 334 -5.99 -19.05 -6.76
CA LYS A 334 -5.91 -18.73 -8.19
C LYS A 334 -5.62 -17.25 -8.35
N GLU A 335 -4.64 -16.93 -9.16
CA GLU A 335 -4.34 -15.53 -9.50
C GLU A 335 -5.52 -14.85 -10.17
N SER A 336 -5.77 -13.62 -9.79
CA SER A 336 -6.76 -12.72 -10.38
C SER A 336 -6.24 -11.30 -10.34
N THR A 337 -6.71 -10.47 -11.26
CA THR A 337 -6.46 -9.03 -11.25
C THR A 337 -7.63 -8.34 -10.58
N ILE A 338 -7.34 -7.50 -9.60
CA ILE A 338 -8.32 -6.70 -8.86
C ILE A 338 -8.38 -5.30 -9.47
N ASP A 339 -9.58 -4.77 -9.64
CA ASP A 339 -9.74 -3.40 -10.12
C ASP A 339 -9.27 -2.41 -9.03
N VAL A 340 -8.38 -1.48 -9.40
CA VAL A 340 -7.88 -0.43 -8.50
C VAL A 340 -9.00 0.44 -7.92
N ALA A 341 -10.14 0.52 -8.59
CA ALA A 341 -11.31 1.24 -8.10
C ALA A 341 -11.83 0.70 -6.75
N LEU A 342 -11.63 -0.59 -6.44
CA LEU A 342 -11.97 -1.15 -5.13
C LEU A 342 -11.06 -0.58 -4.02
N LEU A 343 -9.77 -0.43 -4.29
CA LEU A 343 -8.83 0.18 -3.35
C LEU A 343 -9.22 1.64 -3.05
N GLU A 344 -9.56 2.40 -4.09
CA GLU A 344 -10.05 3.76 -3.94
C GLU A 344 -11.42 3.84 -3.24
N HIS A 345 -12.30 2.86 -3.44
CA HIS A 345 -13.58 2.76 -2.75
C HIS A 345 -13.40 2.58 -1.23
N CYS A 346 -12.56 1.64 -0.81
CA CYS A 346 -12.24 1.45 0.62
C CYS A 346 -11.71 2.74 1.26
N LEU A 347 -10.87 3.48 0.53
CA LEU A 347 -10.36 4.76 0.99
C LEU A 347 -11.46 5.82 1.11
N ARG A 348 -12.37 5.92 0.13
CA ARG A 348 -13.51 6.87 0.19
C ARG A 348 -14.43 6.57 1.37
N GLU A 349 -14.72 5.31 1.64
CA GLU A 349 -15.55 4.92 2.77
C GLU A 349 -14.92 5.31 4.11
N ASP A 350 -13.61 5.11 4.27
CA ASP A 350 -12.89 5.50 5.48
C ASP A 350 -12.83 7.03 5.63
N LEU A 351 -12.45 7.74 4.58
CA LEU A 351 -12.34 9.20 4.60
C LEU A 351 -13.70 9.88 4.75
N ASN A 352 -14.79 9.29 4.23
CA ASN A 352 -16.12 9.83 4.43
C ASN A 352 -16.52 9.89 5.91
N LYS A 353 -16.06 8.92 6.71
CA LYS A 353 -16.32 8.87 8.16
C LYS A 353 -15.42 9.82 8.95
N HIS A 354 -14.16 9.98 8.55
CA HIS A 354 -13.14 10.57 9.40
C HIS A 354 -12.61 11.93 8.93
N ALA A 355 -12.69 12.26 7.62
CA ALA A 355 -12.12 13.50 7.10
C ALA A 355 -13.04 14.71 7.38
N ALA A 356 -12.47 15.80 7.87
CA ALA A 356 -13.19 17.06 8.00
C ALA A 356 -13.53 17.64 6.61
N ARG A 357 -14.76 18.19 6.48
CA ARG A 357 -15.20 18.91 5.28
C ARG A 357 -14.72 20.34 5.37
N VAL A 358 -14.12 20.82 4.30
CA VAL A 358 -13.63 22.20 4.17
C VAL A 358 -13.93 22.74 2.79
N MET A 359 -13.98 24.05 2.65
CA MET A 359 -14.18 24.66 1.33
C MET A 359 -12.85 25.11 0.73
N ALA A 360 -12.62 24.72 -0.52
CA ALA A 360 -11.45 25.07 -1.31
C ALA A 360 -11.86 25.23 -2.78
N VAL A 361 -11.30 26.19 -3.46
CA VAL A 361 -11.56 26.51 -4.88
C VAL A 361 -10.25 26.33 -5.66
N LEU A 362 -10.25 25.38 -6.57
CA LEU A 362 -9.04 25.02 -7.34
C LEU A 362 -8.89 25.86 -8.62
N ASN A 363 -10.01 26.25 -9.23
CA ASN A 363 -10.03 27.10 -10.43
C ASN A 363 -10.95 28.30 -10.17
N PRO A 364 -10.44 29.38 -9.53
CA PRO A 364 -11.27 30.45 -9.01
C PRO A 364 -11.91 31.32 -10.08
N LEU A 365 -13.18 31.62 -9.90
CA LEU A 365 -13.93 32.67 -10.58
C LEU A 365 -14.48 33.63 -9.54
N LYS A 366 -14.19 34.93 -9.70
CA LYS A 366 -14.60 35.98 -8.77
C LYS A 366 -16.11 36.22 -8.82
N VAL A 367 -16.74 36.36 -7.65
CA VAL A 367 -18.14 36.78 -7.47
C VAL A 367 -18.18 38.00 -6.58
N VAL A 368 -18.90 39.05 -7.00
CA VAL A 368 -19.15 40.25 -6.21
C VAL A 368 -20.63 40.36 -5.88
N LEU A 369 -20.97 40.38 -4.60
CA LEU A 369 -22.34 40.57 -4.12
C LEU A 369 -22.67 42.05 -4.06
N THR A 370 -23.39 42.56 -5.08
CA THR A 370 -23.61 44.00 -5.29
C THR A 370 -24.42 44.67 -4.17
N ASN A 371 -25.31 43.94 -3.54
CA ASN A 371 -26.16 44.39 -2.44
C ASN A 371 -25.68 43.98 -1.04
N TYR A 372 -24.46 43.39 -0.92
CA TYR A 372 -23.85 43.08 0.39
C TYR A 372 -22.99 44.30 0.81
N PRO A 373 -23.01 44.70 2.13
CA PRO A 373 -22.23 45.83 2.60
C PRO A 373 -20.72 45.63 2.36
N GLU A 374 -20.01 46.67 1.96
CA GLU A 374 -18.62 46.61 1.44
C GLU A 374 -17.64 46.08 2.51
N ASP A 375 -17.74 46.57 3.74
CA ASP A 375 -16.81 46.21 4.83
C ASP A 375 -17.36 45.12 5.77
N ALA A 376 -18.56 44.62 5.50
CA ALA A 376 -19.17 43.62 6.38
C ALA A 376 -18.48 42.25 6.23
N VAL A 377 -18.25 41.62 7.38
CA VAL A 377 -17.79 40.24 7.46
C VAL A 377 -18.70 39.51 8.43
N GLU A 378 -19.29 38.43 7.98
CA GLU A 378 -20.03 37.51 8.84
C GLU A 378 -19.23 36.23 9.05
N HIS A 379 -19.35 35.62 10.23
CA HIS A 379 -18.85 34.29 10.53
C HIS A 379 -20.01 33.32 10.46
N LEU A 380 -19.93 32.40 9.50
CA LEU A 380 -20.97 31.40 9.26
C LEU A 380 -20.54 30.07 9.82
N GLU A 381 -21.43 29.42 10.57
CA GLU A 381 -21.18 28.10 11.10
C GLU A 381 -21.23 27.02 10.01
N ALA A 382 -20.17 26.24 9.89
CA ALA A 382 -20.05 25.11 8.97
C ALA A 382 -19.75 23.81 9.71
N VAL A 383 -20.46 22.74 9.35
CA VAL A 383 -20.29 21.41 9.95
C VAL A 383 -18.98 20.79 9.47
N ASN A 384 -18.14 20.30 10.40
CA ASN A 384 -16.87 19.68 10.07
C ASN A 384 -17.04 18.28 9.48
N ASN A 385 -17.95 17.47 10.02
CA ASN A 385 -18.28 16.18 9.45
C ASN A 385 -19.76 15.83 9.70
N PRO A 386 -20.61 15.75 8.66
CA PRO A 386 -22.02 15.42 8.85
C PRO A 386 -22.27 13.96 9.28
N GLU A 387 -21.28 13.05 9.08
CA GLU A 387 -21.39 11.64 9.50
C GLU A 387 -21.02 11.46 10.98
N ASP A 388 -20.28 12.43 11.56
CA ASP A 388 -19.85 12.38 12.97
C ASP A 388 -20.01 13.75 13.64
N PRO A 389 -21.11 13.95 14.38
CA PRO A 389 -21.35 15.20 15.11
C PRO A 389 -20.27 15.56 16.13
N ALA A 390 -19.45 14.60 16.59
CA ALA A 390 -18.37 14.86 17.55
C ALA A 390 -17.24 15.71 16.94
N HIS A 391 -17.14 15.78 15.60
CA HIS A 391 -16.22 16.68 14.91
C HIS A 391 -16.63 18.16 15.04
N GLY A 392 -17.83 18.47 15.50
CA GLY A 392 -18.31 19.82 15.75
C GLY A 392 -18.43 20.68 14.49
N THR A 393 -18.32 22.00 14.71
CA THR A 393 -18.47 23.03 13.68
C THR A 393 -17.26 23.96 13.67
N ARG A 394 -17.14 24.77 12.63
CA ARG A 394 -16.13 25.84 12.50
C ARG A 394 -16.76 27.10 11.94
N ASP A 395 -16.14 28.23 12.17
CA ASP A 395 -16.52 29.51 11.62
C ASP A 395 -15.85 29.74 10.25
N VAL A 396 -16.66 30.05 9.23
CA VAL A 396 -16.19 30.42 7.91
C VAL A 396 -16.53 31.88 7.63
N PRO A 397 -15.55 32.76 7.35
CA PRO A 397 -15.81 34.17 7.07
C PRO A 397 -16.47 34.35 5.72
N PHE A 398 -17.56 35.14 5.69
CA PHE A 398 -18.32 35.52 4.51
C PHE A 398 -18.19 37.03 4.29
N SER A 399 -17.91 37.44 3.05
CA SER A 399 -17.71 38.83 2.67
C SER A 399 -18.36 39.15 1.32
N ARG A 400 -18.36 40.41 0.93
CA ARG A 400 -18.91 40.87 -0.35
C ARG A 400 -18.29 40.21 -1.57
N GLU A 401 -16.96 39.99 -1.56
CA GLU A 401 -16.22 39.34 -2.64
C GLU A 401 -15.90 37.89 -2.26
N LEU A 402 -16.19 36.99 -3.18
CA LEU A 402 -16.03 35.55 -3.03
C LEU A 402 -15.34 34.97 -4.25
N TYR A 403 -14.81 33.75 -4.11
CA TYR A 403 -14.43 32.90 -5.24
C TYR A 403 -15.26 31.61 -5.22
N ILE A 404 -15.66 31.17 -6.41
CA ILE A 404 -16.31 29.89 -6.67
C ILE A 404 -15.49 29.11 -7.70
N GLU A 405 -15.77 27.81 -7.85
CA GLU A 405 -15.20 27.07 -9.00
C GLU A 405 -15.70 27.65 -10.31
N ARG A 406 -14.79 27.85 -11.27
CA ARG A 406 -15.14 28.29 -12.61
C ARG A 406 -16.14 27.37 -13.28
N ASP A 407 -16.04 26.06 -13.05
CA ASP A 407 -16.96 25.05 -13.58
C ASP A 407 -18.37 25.12 -12.95
N ASP A 408 -18.54 25.87 -11.88
CA ASP A 408 -19.84 26.13 -11.28
C ASP A 408 -20.62 27.27 -11.97
N PHE A 409 -20.04 27.87 -13.02
CA PHE A 409 -20.69 28.88 -13.85
C PHE A 409 -20.66 28.52 -15.33
N MET A 410 -21.77 28.78 -16.04
CA MET A 410 -21.90 28.65 -17.50
C MET A 410 -22.88 29.65 -18.03
N GLU A 411 -22.52 30.37 -19.12
CA GLU A 411 -23.38 31.38 -19.72
C GLU A 411 -24.59 30.77 -20.44
N ASP A 412 -24.34 29.76 -21.29
CA ASP A 412 -25.35 29.00 -22.02
C ASP A 412 -25.44 27.56 -21.51
N PRO A 413 -26.09 27.33 -20.37
CA PRO A 413 -26.09 26.02 -19.75
C PRO A 413 -27.06 25.04 -20.42
N PRO A 414 -26.74 23.75 -20.51
CA PRO A 414 -27.68 22.73 -20.92
C PRO A 414 -28.79 22.53 -19.87
N LYS A 415 -29.95 21.99 -20.28
CA LYS A 415 -31.16 21.84 -19.44
C LYS A 415 -30.95 21.20 -18.06
N LYS A 416 -29.87 20.41 -17.88
CA LYS A 416 -29.56 19.70 -16.62
C LYS A 416 -28.38 20.33 -15.85
N PHE A 417 -27.99 21.54 -16.16
CA PHE A 417 -26.96 22.28 -15.44
C PHE A 417 -27.57 22.96 -14.21
N PHE A 418 -27.40 22.37 -13.04
CA PHE A 418 -27.95 22.87 -11.79
C PHE A 418 -26.90 23.67 -10.99
N ARG A 419 -26.24 24.60 -11.67
CA ARG A 419 -25.24 25.51 -11.11
C ARG A 419 -25.55 26.94 -11.52
N LEU A 420 -24.65 27.89 -11.28
CA LEU A 420 -24.88 29.30 -11.54
C LEU A 420 -24.85 29.62 -13.05
N SER A 421 -25.81 30.42 -13.50
CA SER A 421 -25.86 30.96 -14.85
C SER A 421 -26.60 32.31 -14.84
N PRO A 422 -26.50 33.13 -15.90
CA PRO A 422 -27.18 34.43 -15.94
C PRO A 422 -28.65 34.33 -15.59
N GLY A 423 -29.11 35.15 -14.64
CA GLY A 423 -30.49 35.22 -14.17
C GLY A 423 -30.93 34.04 -13.26
N ASN A 424 -30.09 33.02 -13.08
CA ASN A 424 -30.41 31.84 -12.24
C ASN A 424 -29.86 31.96 -10.82
N GLU A 425 -30.49 31.20 -9.91
CA GLU A 425 -30.15 31.17 -8.49
C GLU A 425 -29.47 29.87 -8.10
N VAL A 426 -28.51 29.99 -7.18
CA VAL A 426 -27.90 28.85 -6.46
C VAL A 426 -27.75 29.20 -4.99
N ARG A 427 -27.68 28.18 -4.15
CA ARG A 427 -27.30 28.32 -2.75
C ARG A 427 -25.78 28.28 -2.61
N LEU A 428 -25.22 29.25 -1.95
CA LEU A 428 -23.87 29.16 -1.40
C LEU A 428 -23.90 28.29 -0.14
N ARG A 429 -23.05 27.30 -0.07
CA ARG A 429 -22.99 26.34 1.03
C ARG A 429 -22.83 27.06 2.37
N TYR A 430 -23.65 26.71 3.37
CA TYR A 430 -23.71 27.36 4.70
C TYR A 430 -24.13 28.86 4.69
N ALA A 431 -24.35 29.47 3.54
CA ALA A 431 -24.60 30.90 3.40
C ALA A 431 -26.00 31.20 2.82
N TYR A 432 -26.08 31.95 1.78
CA TYR A 432 -27.27 32.53 1.21
C TYR A 432 -27.58 31.96 -0.20
N ILE A 433 -28.77 32.26 -0.70
CA ILE A 433 -29.09 32.11 -2.12
C ILE A 433 -28.60 33.36 -2.83
N ILE A 434 -27.90 33.17 -3.96
CA ILE A 434 -27.43 34.24 -4.85
C ILE A 434 -28.01 34.05 -6.25
N ARG A 435 -28.14 35.17 -6.98
CA ARG A 435 -28.53 35.20 -8.39
C ARG A 435 -27.45 35.95 -9.18
N CYS A 436 -27.07 35.42 -10.36
CA CYS A 436 -26.17 36.10 -11.26
C CYS A 436 -26.92 37.14 -12.06
N ASP A 437 -26.60 38.41 -11.85
CA ASP A 437 -27.26 39.56 -12.51
C ASP A 437 -26.45 40.07 -13.71
N GLU A 438 -25.12 40.02 -13.65
CA GLU A 438 -24.22 40.50 -14.70
C GLU A 438 -22.95 39.66 -14.82
N VAL A 439 -22.45 39.49 -16.02
CA VAL A 439 -21.21 38.76 -16.35
C VAL A 439 -20.18 39.74 -16.89
N ILE A 440 -19.05 39.85 -16.24
CA ILE A 440 -17.94 40.71 -16.64
C ILE A 440 -16.89 39.88 -17.38
N LYS A 441 -16.48 40.37 -18.55
CA LYS A 441 -15.49 39.70 -19.40
C LYS A 441 -14.26 40.60 -19.61
N ASP A 442 -13.14 39.96 -19.85
CA ASP A 442 -11.92 40.62 -20.31
C ASP A 442 -11.99 40.96 -21.82
N ASP A 443 -10.96 41.61 -22.33
CA ASP A 443 -10.86 42.01 -23.74
C ASP A 443 -10.80 40.80 -24.71
N ALA A 444 -10.44 39.62 -24.19
CA ALA A 444 -10.42 38.36 -24.93
C ALA A 444 -11.77 37.62 -24.90
N GLY A 445 -12.76 38.14 -24.16
CA GLY A 445 -14.08 37.54 -24.01
C GLY A 445 -14.21 36.49 -22.94
N ASN A 446 -13.16 36.26 -22.12
CA ASN A 446 -13.21 35.33 -21.00
C ASN A 446 -13.97 35.93 -19.82
N VAL A 447 -14.78 35.15 -19.17
CA VAL A 447 -15.48 35.56 -17.94
C VAL A 447 -14.45 35.69 -16.79
N VAL A 448 -14.37 36.90 -16.21
CA VAL A 448 -13.42 37.21 -15.12
C VAL A 448 -14.09 37.51 -13.79
N GLU A 449 -15.33 38.02 -13.81
CA GLU A 449 -16.09 38.36 -12.60
C GLU A 449 -17.60 38.16 -12.84
N LEU A 450 -18.31 37.73 -11.83
CA LEU A 450 -19.77 37.69 -11.81
C LEU A 450 -20.28 38.69 -10.78
N ARG A 451 -21.24 39.54 -11.17
CA ARG A 451 -21.96 40.38 -10.24
C ARG A 451 -23.28 39.74 -9.90
N CYS A 452 -23.46 39.47 -8.61
CA CYS A 452 -24.60 38.78 -8.10
C CYS A 452 -25.32 39.58 -7.03
N SER A 453 -26.61 39.35 -6.87
CA SER A 453 -27.36 39.75 -5.69
C SER A 453 -27.57 38.54 -4.76
N TYR A 454 -27.52 38.80 -3.45
CA TYR A 454 -27.87 37.79 -2.46
C TYR A 454 -29.22 38.10 -1.83
N ASP A 455 -29.93 37.09 -1.38
CA ASP A 455 -31.20 37.20 -0.66
C ASP A 455 -30.93 37.05 0.85
N PRO A 456 -30.95 38.14 1.63
CA PRO A 456 -30.60 38.14 3.06
C PRO A 456 -31.53 37.27 3.92
N GLU A 457 -32.76 37.02 3.48
CA GLU A 457 -33.72 36.19 4.22
C GLU A 457 -33.35 34.70 4.15
N THR A 458 -32.56 34.29 3.18
CA THR A 458 -32.25 32.88 2.90
C THR A 458 -31.01 32.35 3.65
N LYS A 459 -30.52 33.07 4.67
CA LYS A 459 -29.39 32.62 5.50
C LYS A 459 -29.60 31.18 5.96
N SER A 460 -28.60 30.33 5.79
CA SER A 460 -28.64 28.96 6.28
C SER A 460 -28.91 28.93 7.78
N GLY A 461 -29.83 28.04 8.22
CA GLY A 461 -30.31 28.01 9.60
C GLY A 461 -31.51 28.93 9.91
N SER A 462 -31.89 29.89 9.02
CA SER A 462 -33.07 30.72 9.17
C SER A 462 -34.38 29.98 8.79
N ALA A 463 -35.51 30.52 9.17
CA ALA A 463 -36.84 29.97 8.79
C ALA A 463 -37.02 29.92 7.25
N GLN A 464 -36.50 30.93 6.54
CA GLN A 464 -36.56 31.04 5.09
C GLN A 464 -35.45 30.23 4.37
N ALA A 465 -34.54 29.64 5.13
CA ALA A 465 -33.51 28.72 4.58
C ALA A 465 -34.12 27.51 3.85
N GLN A 466 -35.39 27.20 4.13
CA GLN A 466 -36.13 26.11 3.47
C GLN A 466 -36.50 26.39 2.01
N ARG A 467 -36.30 27.62 1.49
CA ARG A 467 -36.51 27.92 0.07
C ARG A 467 -35.58 27.05 -0.78
N LYS A 468 -36.20 26.18 -1.59
CA LYS A 468 -35.43 25.22 -2.42
C LYS A 468 -34.95 25.86 -3.69
N VAL A 469 -33.63 25.73 -3.93
CA VAL A 469 -33.00 25.95 -5.22
C VAL A 469 -32.34 24.64 -5.67
N LYS A 470 -32.17 24.47 -6.97
CA LYS A 470 -31.71 23.20 -7.53
C LYS A 470 -30.22 22.93 -7.32
N GLY A 471 -29.41 23.97 -7.09
CA GLY A 471 -27.97 23.88 -6.98
C GLY A 471 -27.44 24.43 -5.66
N THR A 472 -26.44 23.76 -5.10
CA THR A 472 -25.59 24.27 -4.01
C THR A 472 -24.16 24.23 -4.46
N ILE A 473 -23.44 25.35 -4.35
CA ILE A 473 -22.02 25.47 -4.70
C ILE A 473 -21.20 25.87 -3.48
N HIS A 474 -19.92 25.49 -3.44
CA HIS A 474 -18.99 25.93 -2.42
C HIS A 474 -18.28 27.22 -2.86
N TRP A 475 -17.63 27.88 -1.92
CA TRP A 475 -17.05 29.19 -2.10
C TRP A 475 -15.98 29.47 -1.06
N VAL A 476 -15.15 30.47 -1.26
CA VAL A 476 -14.26 31.04 -0.25
C VAL A 476 -14.33 32.56 -0.29
N SER A 477 -14.15 33.23 0.87
CA SER A 477 -14.07 34.69 0.94
C SER A 477 -12.79 35.19 0.31
N ALA A 478 -12.89 36.10 -0.67
CA ALA A 478 -11.71 36.66 -1.37
C ALA A 478 -10.75 37.37 -0.41
N ARG A 479 -11.30 38.02 0.62
CA ARG A 479 -10.50 38.77 1.62
C ARG A 479 -9.74 37.86 2.61
N HIS A 480 -10.24 36.65 2.88
CA HIS A 480 -9.75 35.80 3.96
C HIS A 480 -9.10 34.52 3.46
N ALA A 481 -9.34 34.10 2.23
CA ALA A 481 -8.79 32.88 1.66
C ALA A 481 -7.25 32.88 1.71
N ALA A 482 -6.68 31.69 1.88
CA ALA A 482 -5.26 31.46 1.71
C ALA A 482 -4.99 30.82 0.34
N GLU A 483 -3.93 31.27 -0.34
CA GLU A 483 -3.44 30.57 -1.53
C GLU A 483 -2.51 29.45 -1.12
N VAL A 484 -2.74 28.26 -1.70
CA VAL A 484 -1.94 27.05 -1.46
C VAL A 484 -1.66 26.32 -2.75
N ASP A 485 -0.58 25.54 -2.76
CA ASP A 485 -0.31 24.60 -3.84
C ASP A 485 -1.08 23.30 -3.64
N VAL A 486 -1.70 22.84 -4.73
CA VAL A 486 -2.41 21.56 -4.75
C VAL A 486 -1.85 20.69 -5.87
N HIS A 487 -1.34 19.54 -5.49
CA HIS A 487 -0.84 18.52 -6.40
C HIS A 487 -1.99 17.59 -6.81
N LEU A 488 -2.26 17.53 -8.08
CA LEU A 488 -3.27 16.66 -8.70
C LEU A 488 -2.55 15.49 -9.35
N TYR A 489 -2.71 14.31 -8.75
CA TYR A 489 -2.14 13.07 -9.24
C TYR A 489 -3.21 12.25 -9.97
N GLU A 490 -2.86 11.77 -11.16
CA GLU A 490 -3.59 10.78 -11.95
C GLU A 490 -2.83 9.45 -11.96
N SER A 491 -3.39 8.41 -12.57
CA SER A 491 -2.69 7.14 -12.73
C SER A 491 -1.46 7.31 -13.63
N LEU A 492 -0.32 6.69 -13.25
CA LEU A 492 0.86 6.61 -14.13
C LEU A 492 0.59 5.88 -15.43
N PHE A 493 -0.38 4.94 -15.43
CA PHE A 493 -0.74 4.14 -16.58
C PHE A 493 -2.26 4.23 -16.81
N PRO A 494 -2.70 4.82 -17.93
CA PRO A 494 -4.13 4.97 -18.24
C PRO A 494 -4.75 3.71 -18.83
N VAL A 495 -3.98 2.63 -19.01
CA VAL A 495 -4.43 1.34 -19.55
C VAL A 495 -4.57 0.29 -18.45
N GLU A 496 -5.54 -0.61 -18.59
CA GLU A 496 -5.86 -1.62 -17.58
C GLU A 496 -4.67 -2.53 -17.27
N ASN A 497 -3.94 -2.97 -18.29
CA ASN A 497 -2.72 -3.74 -18.15
C ASN A 497 -1.51 -2.93 -18.71
N PRO A 498 -0.67 -2.34 -17.87
CA PRO A 498 0.51 -1.60 -18.33
C PRO A 498 1.52 -2.42 -19.14
N ASP A 499 1.49 -3.74 -19.01
CA ASP A 499 2.37 -4.66 -19.73
C ASP A 499 1.85 -5.07 -21.10
N ASP A 500 0.61 -4.70 -21.44
CA ASP A 500 0.05 -4.94 -22.77
C ASP A 500 0.58 -3.88 -23.75
N VAL A 501 1.69 -4.20 -24.40
CA VAL A 501 2.43 -3.33 -25.31
C VAL A 501 2.71 -4.04 -26.64
N ALA A 502 2.92 -3.27 -27.70
CA ALA A 502 3.29 -3.81 -28.99
C ALA A 502 4.67 -4.53 -28.94
N GLU A 503 4.89 -5.45 -29.87
CA GLU A 503 6.15 -6.19 -29.98
C GLU A 503 7.35 -5.25 -30.09
N GLY A 504 8.37 -5.48 -29.25
CA GLY A 504 9.58 -4.64 -29.17
C GLY A 504 9.47 -3.39 -28.30
N GLN A 505 8.30 -3.13 -27.72
CA GLN A 505 8.09 -2.06 -26.74
C GLN A 505 8.13 -2.61 -25.31
N ASP A 506 8.28 -1.73 -24.34
CA ASP A 506 8.17 -2.05 -22.93
C ASP A 506 7.03 -1.25 -22.25
N PHE A 507 6.77 -1.53 -20.96
CA PHE A 507 5.68 -0.94 -20.19
C PHE A 507 5.67 0.62 -20.17
N LEU A 508 6.82 1.27 -20.42
CA LEU A 508 6.93 2.73 -20.47
C LEU A 508 6.22 3.33 -21.70
N ALA A 509 5.90 2.52 -22.70
CA ALA A 509 5.10 2.97 -23.84
C ALA A 509 3.67 3.40 -23.45
N ASN A 510 3.16 2.82 -22.35
CA ASN A 510 1.84 3.12 -21.80
C ASN A 510 1.86 4.19 -20.67
N LEU A 511 3.01 4.87 -20.47
CA LEU A 511 3.16 5.85 -19.40
C LEU A 511 2.43 7.16 -19.73
N ASP A 512 1.63 7.66 -18.78
CA ASP A 512 1.10 9.04 -18.81
C ASP A 512 2.10 10.00 -18.17
N ARG A 513 2.78 10.80 -18.99
CA ARG A 513 3.76 11.79 -18.53
C ARG A 513 3.11 13.03 -17.90
N ASP A 514 1.82 13.26 -18.14
CA ASP A 514 1.05 14.39 -17.62
C ASP A 514 0.23 13.98 -16.37
N SER A 515 0.55 12.83 -15.78
CA SER A 515 -0.11 12.27 -14.60
C SER A 515 0.07 13.08 -13.29
N HIS A 516 0.83 14.17 -13.33
CA HIS A 516 1.03 15.10 -12.21
C HIS A 516 0.91 16.55 -12.65
N ARG A 517 0.07 17.32 -11.97
CA ARG A 517 -0.10 18.77 -12.18
C ARG A 517 -0.15 19.48 -10.84
N VAL A 518 0.41 20.69 -10.79
CA VAL A 518 0.31 21.58 -9.63
C VAL A 518 -0.59 22.75 -10.01
N VAL A 519 -1.57 23.05 -9.16
CA VAL A 519 -2.47 24.20 -9.32
C VAL A 519 -2.44 25.06 -8.06
N LYS A 520 -2.67 26.36 -8.21
CA LYS A 520 -2.90 27.28 -7.11
C LYS A 520 -4.38 27.22 -6.72
N ALA A 521 -4.66 26.91 -5.48
CA ALA A 521 -6.01 26.88 -4.95
C ALA A 521 -6.20 27.95 -3.89
N LEU A 522 -7.43 28.43 -3.75
CA LEU A 522 -7.86 29.31 -2.67
C LEU A 522 -8.65 28.49 -1.64
N VAL A 523 -8.18 28.47 -0.40
CA VAL A 523 -8.76 27.66 0.66
C VAL A 523 -9.25 28.53 1.82
N GLU A 524 -10.21 28.04 2.59
CA GLU A 524 -10.66 28.72 3.80
C GLU A 524 -9.52 28.91 4.82
N PRO A 525 -9.58 29.94 5.68
CA PRO A 525 -8.44 30.29 6.55
C PRO A 525 -8.01 29.22 7.52
N SER A 526 -8.91 28.32 7.95
CA SER A 526 -8.63 27.21 8.86
C SER A 526 -7.55 26.27 8.35
N LEU A 527 -7.36 26.18 7.03
CA LEU A 527 -6.38 25.31 6.41
C LEU A 527 -4.94 25.86 6.43
N ARG A 528 -4.70 27.10 6.87
CA ARG A 528 -3.35 27.67 6.98
C ARG A 528 -2.48 26.92 7.98
N GLU A 529 -3.12 26.43 9.05
CA GLU A 529 -2.45 25.72 10.15
C GLU A 529 -2.53 24.19 9.99
N ALA A 530 -2.98 23.70 8.83
CA ALA A 530 -3.08 22.27 8.57
C ALA A 530 -1.70 21.60 8.64
N THR A 531 -1.63 20.47 9.34
CA THR A 531 -0.40 19.76 9.61
C THR A 531 -0.21 18.55 8.68
N VAL A 532 1.05 18.16 8.48
CA VAL A 532 1.44 17.04 7.63
C VAL A 532 0.63 15.79 7.96
N GLY A 533 0.07 15.17 6.93
CA GLY A 533 -0.71 13.94 7.04
C GLY A 533 -2.18 14.13 7.41
N GLU A 534 -2.62 15.35 7.76
CA GLU A 534 -4.05 15.62 7.92
C GLU A 534 -4.79 15.48 6.60
N ARG A 535 -6.02 14.98 6.68
CA ARG A 535 -6.87 14.67 5.54
C ARG A 535 -8.16 15.44 5.59
N PHE A 536 -8.54 16.01 4.45
CA PHE A 536 -9.73 16.84 4.32
C PHE A 536 -10.55 16.41 3.11
N GLN A 537 -11.85 16.55 3.19
CA GLN A 537 -12.69 16.61 2.02
C GLN A 537 -12.83 18.06 1.58
N PHE A 538 -12.25 18.44 0.44
CA PHE A 538 -12.61 19.68 -0.23
C PHE A 538 -14.01 19.47 -0.82
N GLU A 539 -14.98 20.14 -0.23
CA GLU A 539 -16.39 19.92 -0.50
C GLU A 539 -16.70 19.97 -2.01
N ARG A 540 -17.37 18.96 -2.52
CA ARG A 540 -17.73 18.76 -3.94
C ARG A 540 -16.54 18.50 -4.89
N VAL A 541 -15.30 18.54 -4.42
CA VAL A 541 -14.09 18.37 -5.23
C VAL A 541 -13.45 17.00 -5.08
N GLY A 542 -13.07 16.63 -3.85
CA GLY A 542 -12.36 15.38 -3.58
C GLY A 542 -11.83 15.30 -2.16
N TYR A 543 -11.02 14.27 -1.91
CA TYR A 543 -10.25 14.15 -0.67
C TYR A 543 -8.80 14.55 -0.91
N PHE A 544 -8.23 15.24 0.05
CA PHE A 544 -6.87 15.79 -0.02
C PHE A 544 -6.12 15.53 1.28
N CYS A 545 -4.81 15.35 1.17
CA CYS A 545 -3.91 15.15 2.29
C CYS A 545 -2.80 16.19 2.27
N VAL A 546 -2.41 16.69 3.44
CA VAL A 546 -1.26 17.61 3.56
C VAL A 546 0.04 16.84 3.29
N ASP A 547 0.78 17.28 2.26
CA ASP A 547 2.00 16.61 1.77
C ASP A 547 3.13 16.66 2.80
N SER A 548 3.77 15.52 3.03
CA SER A 548 4.86 15.41 4.02
C SER A 548 6.21 15.96 3.55
N LYS A 549 6.39 16.18 2.25
CA LYS A 549 7.68 16.56 1.64
C LYS A 549 7.74 18.02 1.23
N HIS A 550 6.61 18.56 0.74
CA HIS A 550 6.55 19.91 0.19
C HIS A 550 5.91 20.94 1.13
N SER A 551 5.23 20.50 2.19
CA SER A 551 4.65 21.43 3.17
C SER A 551 5.69 21.98 4.14
N SER A 552 5.45 23.19 4.61
CA SER A 552 6.19 23.81 5.73
C SER A 552 5.21 24.49 6.69
N PRO A 553 5.60 24.80 7.93
CA PRO A 553 4.73 25.49 8.88
C PRO A 553 4.13 26.78 8.29
N GLY A 554 2.81 26.89 8.29
CA GLY A 554 2.07 28.04 7.72
C GLY A 554 1.99 28.07 6.20
N ALA A 555 2.55 27.07 5.49
CA ALA A 555 2.49 26.92 4.05
C ALA A 555 2.21 25.44 3.67
N PRO A 556 1.01 24.94 3.94
CA PRO A 556 0.64 23.58 3.60
C PRO A 556 0.50 23.41 2.08
N VAL A 557 0.93 22.26 1.59
CA VAL A 557 0.74 21.77 0.23
C VAL A 557 -0.19 20.56 0.29
N PHE A 558 -1.16 20.48 -0.59
CA PHE A 558 -2.15 19.42 -0.56
C PHE A 558 -2.00 18.45 -1.73
N ASN A 559 -1.99 17.17 -1.46
CA ASN A 559 -2.06 16.11 -2.45
C ASN A 559 -3.50 15.66 -2.64
N ARG A 560 -4.02 15.63 -3.87
CA ARG A 560 -5.30 15.00 -4.14
C ARG A 560 -5.17 13.49 -3.90
N THR A 561 -5.84 13.02 -2.87
CA THR A 561 -5.87 11.61 -2.47
C THR A 561 -6.75 10.81 -3.42
N VAL A 562 -8.03 11.19 -3.55
CA VAL A 562 -9.01 10.55 -4.43
C VAL A 562 -10.17 11.50 -4.74
N THR A 563 -10.80 11.33 -5.90
CA THR A 563 -11.99 12.10 -6.28
C THR A 563 -13.22 11.63 -5.50
N LEU A 564 -14.29 12.47 -5.44
CA LEU A 564 -15.57 12.06 -4.83
C LEU A 564 -16.33 11.02 -5.67
N ARG A 565 -16.04 10.93 -6.98
CA ARG A 565 -16.72 10.00 -7.87
C ARG A 565 -16.25 8.58 -7.56
N ASP A 566 -17.17 7.77 -7.06
CA ASP A 566 -16.96 6.35 -6.81
C ASP A 566 -17.30 5.54 -8.07
N THR A 567 -16.26 5.06 -8.75
CA THR A 567 -16.40 4.21 -9.95
C THR A 567 -16.71 2.76 -9.56
N TRP A 568 -16.20 2.28 -8.44
CA TRP A 568 -16.46 0.92 -7.95
C TRP A 568 -17.94 0.69 -7.63
N ALA A 569 -18.60 1.64 -6.97
CA ALA A 569 -20.02 1.54 -6.68
C ALA A 569 -20.87 1.32 -7.95
N LYS A 570 -20.45 1.86 -9.10
CA LYS A 570 -21.09 1.65 -10.39
C LYS A 570 -20.78 0.27 -10.99
N ILE A 571 -19.53 -0.18 -10.89
CA ILE A 571 -19.10 -1.50 -11.35
C ILE A 571 -19.84 -2.59 -10.57
N ALA A 572 -19.90 -2.47 -9.25
CA ALA A 572 -20.59 -3.42 -8.37
C ALA A 572 -22.10 -3.50 -8.63
N GLN A 573 -22.73 -2.37 -8.98
CA GLN A 573 -24.16 -2.35 -9.35
C GLN A 573 -24.44 -2.89 -10.76
N GLY A 574 -23.49 -2.79 -11.68
CA GLY A 574 -23.60 -3.27 -13.06
C GLY A 574 -23.24 -4.76 -13.26
N GLY A 575 -22.56 -5.39 -12.30
CA GLY A 575 -22.17 -6.80 -12.33
C GLY A 575 -23.23 -7.79 -11.85
N GLY A 576 -24.44 -7.33 -11.61
CA GLY A 576 -25.60 -8.12 -11.19
C GLY A 576 -26.59 -8.43 -12.34
N ALA A 577 -26.11 -8.52 -13.62
CA ALA A 577 -26.93 -8.91 -14.76
C ALA A 577 -26.41 -10.22 -15.39
#